data_22ce1dabf31651435a2fcb94b6183baa
#
_entry.id   22ce1dabf31651435a2fcb94b6183baa
#
_cell.length_a   1.000
_cell.length_b   1.000
_cell.length_c   1.000
_cell.angle_alpha   90.00
_cell.angle_beta   90.00
_cell.angle_gamma   90.00
#
_symmetry.space_group_name_H-M   'P 1'
#
loop_
_entity.id
_entity.type
_entity.pdbx_description
1 polymer ?
#
loop_
_entity_poly.entity_id
_entity_poly.type
_entity_poly.pdbx_seq_one_letter_code
_entity_poly.pdbx_strand_id
1 'polypeptide(L)'
;KKIITDIFGWKHRSTNLRRFRTAYLSMPRKNGKSTLISAISLYMLMGDKEPAAECYVAAGDRSQAGIIFDQARAMVRMDGQLNSNLKVFRNSIVHEKSGSSFKAISSEASSKYGFSASFICMDEFFIQPDDSLWTALTTSVAARSQPLTIAITTAGYNKNSICYKIMEYGKKVYDKIISDDTFYYCVFAADEDEDWTQEEAWIKANPGLESGIVKIDYLRTECERAQRLASQEASFRMLHLNQWMSSEQKWISDKDWMKCNLGDVRLEDFRNVPCYAGLDLASVRDITALVLVFVQDEKYTVIPYFFTPKENAFIRSRRDSVDYISWGNEGFMDLTPGDVTDYDFVQAKLMEIAEIVDLRQVNYDRWNASQMVISCINEGLPMNPYGQGFLSMSAPTKQLEIFVLNQQINHSGNPIMRWMCSNLRMKIDPAGNIKPDKSKSTEKIDGMVALVMAIGAAMNSEQDLHSSYDEKGITFL
;
A
#
# COMPACT_ATOMS: atom_id res chain seq x y z
N LYS A 1 -4.29 -0.61 -33.24
CA LYS A 1 -5.27 0.02 -34.14
C LYS A 1 -6.57 0.35 -33.40
N LYS A 2 -7.25 -0.61 -32.73
CA LYS A 2 -8.56 -0.41 -32.07
C LYS A 2 -8.62 0.84 -31.18
N ILE A 3 -7.67 1.03 -30.24
CA ILE A 3 -7.65 2.18 -29.32
C ILE A 3 -7.67 3.52 -30.07
N ILE A 4 -6.84 3.65 -31.13
CA ILE A 4 -6.79 4.89 -31.93
C ILE A 4 -8.11 5.11 -32.68
N THR A 5 -8.62 4.04 -33.34
CA THR A 5 -9.87 4.10 -34.09
C THR A 5 -11.05 4.48 -33.19
N ASP A 6 -11.11 3.90 -31.98
CA ASP A 6 -12.18 4.22 -31.03
C ASP A 6 -12.08 5.66 -30.52
N ILE A 7 -10.93 6.09 -30.03
CA ILE A 7 -10.78 7.43 -29.43
C ILE A 7 -10.97 8.54 -30.46
N PHE A 8 -10.43 8.41 -31.66
CA PHE A 8 -10.43 9.48 -32.67
C PHE A 8 -11.49 9.30 -33.77
N GLY A 9 -12.01 8.11 -33.98
CA GLY A 9 -13.00 7.82 -35.02
C GLY A 9 -14.44 8.19 -34.64
N TRP A 10 -14.79 8.13 -33.35
CA TRP A 10 -16.14 8.42 -32.91
C TRP A 10 -16.34 9.91 -32.62
N LYS A 11 -17.39 10.49 -33.21
CA LYS A 11 -17.74 11.88 -33.09
C LYS A 11 -19.21 12.08 -32.70
N HIS A 12 -19.51 13.16 -32.02
CA HIS A 12 -20.86 13.60 -31.74
C HIS A 12 -21.54 14.07 -33.04
N ARG A 13 -22.76 13.60 -33.30
CA ARG A 13 -23.48 13.95 -34.53
C ARG A 13 -23.78 15.45 -34.67
N SER A 14 -24.12 16.14 -33.59
CA SER A 14 -24.52 17.53 -33.59
C SER A 14 -23.32 18.49 -33.68
N THR A 15 -22.18 18.16 -33.05
CA THR A 15 -21.05 19.09 -32.95
C THR A 15 -19.88 18.69 -33.84
N ASN A 16 -19.87 17.47 -34.38
CA ASN A 16 -18.74 16.86 -35.09
C ASN A 16 -17.42 16.85 -34.30
N LEU A 17 -17.48 17.05 -32.97
CA LEU A 17 -16.35 16.98 -32.07
C LEU A 17 -16.13 15.54 -31.62
N ARG A 18 -14.92 15.24 -31.14
CA ARG A 18 -14.55 13.95 -30.58
C ARG A 18 -15.52 13.54 -29.46
N ARG A 19 -16.01 12.27 -29.51
CA ARG A 19 -16.91 11.73 -28.51
C ARG A 19 -16.21 11.60 -27.16
N PHE A 20 -15.05 10.92 -27.14
CA PHE A 20 -14.34 10.63 -25.91
C PHE A 20 -13.49 11.80 -25.43
N ARG A 21 -13.66 12.18 -24.16
CA ARG A 21 -12.92 13.25 -23.48
C ARG A 21 -11.95 12.71 -22.45
N THR A 22 -12.27 11.55 -21.89
CA THR A 22 -11.42 10.85 -20.92
C THR A 22 -11.24 9.40 -21.38
N ALA A 23 -10.03 8.90 -21.32
CA ALA A 23 -9.70 7.51 -21.61
C ALA A 23 -8.88 6.91 -20.48
N TYR A 24 -9.29 5.73 -20.02
CA TYR A 24 -8.50 4.89 -19.11
C TYR A 24 -7.96 3.69 -19.87
N LEU A 25 -6.63 3.60 -19.97
CA LEU A 25 -5.92 2.55 -20.69
C LEU A 25 -5.02 1.79 -19.73
N SER A 26 -5.35 0.54 -19.42
CA SER A 26 -4.52 -0.30 -18.58
C SER A 26 -4.09 -1.57 -19.32
N MET A 27 -2.80 -1.85 -19.27
CA MET A 27 -2.20 -3.06 -19.85
C MET A 27 -0.85 -3.35 -19.19
N PRO A 28 -0.37 -4.61 -19.21
CA PRO A 28 0.90 -5.00 -18.63
C PRO A 28 2.09 -4.17 -19.10
N ARG A 29 3.19 -4.26 -18.38
CA ARG A 29 4.46 -3.63 -18.79
C ARG A 29 4.92 -4.14 -20.17
N LYS A 30 5.69 -3.30 -20.89
CA LYS A 30 6.29 -3.61 -22.20
C LYS A 30 5.32 -3.83 -23.36
N ASN A 31 4.03 -3.51 -23.21
CA ASN A 31 3.03 -3.59 -24.28
C ASN A 31 2.94 -2.31 -25.16
N GLY A 32 3.96 -1.45 -25.14
CA GLY A 32 4.05 -0.30 -26.03
C GLY A 32 3.22 0.95 -25.60
N LYS A 33 2.78 1.02 -24.34
CA LYS A 33 2.01 2.18 -23.82
C LYS A 33 2.67 3.52 -24.13
N SER A 34 3.91 3.70 -23.72
CA SER A 34 4.62 4.98 -23.85
C SER A 34 4.80 5.38 -25.31
N THR A 35 5.11 4.43 -26.19
CA THR A 35 5.24 4.68 -27.65
C THR A 35 3.93 5.12 -28.27
N LEU A 36 2.82 4.46 -27.90
CA LEU A 36 1.48 4.83 -28.36
C LEU A 36 1.14 6.28 -27.94
N ILE A 37 1.39 6.61 -26.67
CA ILE A 37 1.08 7.96 -26.15
C ILE A 37 2.01 9.01 -26.75
N SER A 38 3.27 8.71 -27.01
CA SER A 38 4.17 9.64 -27.70
C SER A 38 3.64 10.04 -29.08
N ALA A 39 3.13 9.05 -29.84
CA ALA A 39 2.51 9.32 -31.14
C ALA A 39 1.19 10.11 -31.00
N ILE A 40 0.35 9.75 -30.03
CA ILE A 40 -0.90 10.50 -29.74
C ILE A 40 -0.57 11.96 -29.34
N SER A 41 0.45 12.18 -28.51
CA SER A 41 0.88 13.52 -28.09
C SER A 41 1.27 14.40 -29.27
N LEU A 42 2.01 13.84 -30.24
CA LEU A 42 2.37 14.55 -31.48
C LEU A 42 1.14 14.84 -32.37
N TYR A 43 0.20 13.89 -32.44
CA TYR A 43 -1.07 14.11 -33.14
C TYR A 43 -1.88 15.25 -32.48
N MET A 44 -2.01 15.24 -31.16
CA MET A 44 -2.73 16.29 -30.40
C MET A 44 -2.04 17.65 -30.52
N LEU A 45 -0.70 17.65 -30.69
CA LEU A 45 0.07 18.88 -30.86
C LEU A 45 -0.19 19.56 -32.21
N MET A 46 -0.35 18.81 -33.31
CA MET A 46 -0.41 19.34 -34.67
C MET A 46 -1.69 18.93 -35.43
N GLY A 47 -2.21 17.74 -35.23
CA GLY A 47 -3.27 17.12 -36.04
C GLY A 47 -4.68 17.37 -35.53
N ASP A 48 -4.86 17.63 -34.24
CA ASP A 48 -6.17 17.80 -33.60
C ASP A 48 -6.81 19.17 -33.88
N LYS A 49 -6.05 20.13 -34.48
CA LYS A 49 -6.48 21.47 -34.94
C LYS A 49 -6.96 22.39 -33.80
N GLU A 50 -6.66 22.09 -32.55
CA GLU A 50 -6.93 23.02 -31.44
C GLU A 50 -5.89 24.14 -31.49
N PRO A 51 -6.31 25.42 -31.57
CA PRO A 51 -5.37 26.55 -31.62
C PRO A 51 -4.66 26.73 -30.28
N ALA A 52 -3.37 27.05 -30.34
CA ALA A 52 -2.51 27.19 -29.16
C ALA A 52 -2.69 26.01 -28.16
N ALA A 53 -2.67 24.77 -28.67
CA ALA A 53 -2.87 23.59 -27.87
C ALA A 53 -1.75 23.44 -26.85
N GLU A 54 -2.12 23.24 -25.61
CA GLU A 54 -1.20 22.86 -24.54
C GLU A 54 -1.34 21.35 -24.26
N CYS A 55 -0.30 20.59 -24.63
CA CYS A 55 -0.25 19.14 -24.43
C CYS A 55 0.71 18.82 -23.29
N TYR A 56 0.26 17.99 -22.34
CA TYR A 56 1.04 17.62 -21.17
C TYR A 56 1.12 16.11 -21.00
N VAL A 57 2.32 15.61 -20.68
CA VAL A 57 2.51 14.31 -20.07
C VAL A 57 2.94 14.50 -18.62
N ALA A 58 2.22 13.87 -17.71
CA ALA A 58 2.40 13.99 -16.27
C ALA A 58 2.67 12.61 -15.66
N ALA A 59 3.61 12.52 -14.73
CA ALA A 59 3.93 11.31 -13.97
C ALA A 59 4.26 11.69 -12.51
N GLY A 60 4.45 10.70 -11.65
CA GLY A 60 4.84 10.88 -10.26
C GLY A 60 6.13 11.67 -10.10
N ASP A 61 7.11 11.40 -10.97
CA ASP A 61 8.35 12.18 -11.07
C ASP A 61 8.64 12.63 -12.51
N ARG A 62 9.54 13.61 -12.63
CA ARG A 62 9.87 14.22 -13.92
C ARG A 62 10.65 13.28 -14.85
N SER A 63 11.40 12.34 -14.31
CA SER A 63 12.19 11.39 -15.10
C SER A 63 11.27 10.41 -15.83
N GLN A 64 10.21 9.97 -15.19
CA GLN A 64 9.19 9.10 -15.79
C GLN A 64 8.39 9.83 -16.88
N ALA A 65 7.90 11.05 -16.61
CA ALA A 65 7.25 11.87 -17.65
C ALA A 65 8.19 12.14 -18.84
N GLY A 66 9.50 12.22 -18.57
CA GLY A 66 10.55 12.38 -19.57
C GLY A 66 10.62 11.23 -20.59
N ILE A 67 10.27 10.00 -20.22
CA ILE A 67 10.34 8.83 -21.13
C ILE A 67 9.43 9.02 -22.35
N ILE A 68 8.18 9.42 -22.16
CA ILE A 68 7.22 9.68 -23.25
C ILE A 68 7.67 10.87 -24.08
N PHE A 69 8.11 11.93 -23.42
CA PHE A 69 8.61 13.13 -24.08
C PHE A 69 9.84 12.84 -24.97
N ASP A 70 10.78 12.04 -24.47
CA ASP A 70 12.00 11.67 -25.21
C ASP A 70 11.70 10.75 -26.40
N GLN A 71 10.73 9.85 -26.27
CA GLN A 71 10.24 9.05 -27.40
C GLN A 71 9.58 9.93 -28.45
N ALA A 72 8.73 10.87 -28.06
CA ALA A 72 8.13 11.83 -29.00
C ALA A 72 9.21 12.67 -29.71
N ARG A 73 10.22 13.13 -28.97
CA ARG A 73 11.38 13.86 -29.51
C ARG A 73 12.17 13.01 -30.52
N ALA A 74 12.35 11.72 -30.24
CA ALA A 74 13.00 10.80 -31.18
C ALA A 74 12.16 10.62 -32.45
N MET A 75 10.84 10.44 -32.33
CA MET A 75 9.94 10.35 -33.50
C MET A 75 10.02 11.61 -34.38
N VAL A 76 10.03 12.80 -33.79
CA VAL A 76 10.19 14.06 -34.55
C VAL A 76 11.51 14.10 -35.31
N ARG A 77 12.61 13.67 -34.68
CA ARG A 77 13.94 13.69 -35.33
C ARG A 77 14.08 12.67 -36.45
N MET A 78 13.34 11.55 -36.36
CA MET A 78 13.42 10.46 -37.35
C MET A 78 12.53 10.69 -38.58
N ASP A 79 11.51 11.55 -38.47
CA ASP A 79 10.56 11.81 -39.54
C ASP A 79 10.77 13.22 -40.12
N GLY A 80 11.07 13.32 -41.41
CA GLY A 80 11.35 14.59 -42.07
C GLY A 80 10.17 15.58 -42.09
N GLN A 81 8.92 15.09 -42.14
CA GLN A 81 7.73 15.96 -42.10
C GLN A 81 7.50 16.49 -40.69
N LEU A 82 7.64 15.66 -39.67
CA LEU A 82 7.54 16.11 -38.29
C LEU A 82 8.66 17.11 -37.98
N ASN A 83 9.89 16.82 -38.36
CA ASN A 83 11.05 17.67 -38.11
C ASN A 83 10.96 19.03 -38.79
N SER A 84 10.33 19.11 -39.97
CA SER A 84 10.13 20.40 -40.68
C SER A 84 9.04 21.28 -40.08
N ASN A 85 8.09 20.70 -39.33
CA ASN A 85 6.96 21.42 -38.76
C ASN A 85 7.09 21.66 -37.24
N LEU A 86 7.93 20.91 -36.53
CA LEU A 86 8.07 20.95 -35.08
C LEU A 86 9.47 21.39 -34.66
N LYS A 87 9.55 22.34 -33.73
CA LYS A 87 10.79 22.72 -33.08
C LYS A 87 10.95 22.00 -31.76
N VAL A 88 12.08 21.30 -31.61
CA VAL A 88 12.41 20.52 -30.42
C VAL A 88 13.36 21.31 -29.53
N PHE A 89 12.89 21.67 -28.33
CA PHE A 89 13.68 22.28 -27.27
C PHE A 89 14.01 21.25 -26.17
N ARG A 90 14.81 21.65 -25.19
CA ARG A 90 15.20 20.79 -24.07
C ARG A 90 13.98 20.23 -23.29
N ASN A 91 12.96 21.06 -23.05
CA ASN A 91 11.82 20.75 -22.20
C ASN A 91 10.48 20.92 -22.91
N SER A 92 10.46 21.16 -24.21
CA SER A 92 9.23 21.31 -24.98
C SER A 92 9.42 20.96 -26.45
N ILE A 93 8.34 20.51 -27.09
CA ILE A 93 8.21 20.42 -28.55
C ILE A 93 7.13 21.42 -28.93
N VAL A 94 7.40 22.25 -29.92
CA VAL A 94 6.54 23.41 -30.29
C VAL A 94 6.16 23.30 -31.75
N HIS A 95 4.88 23.52 -32.06
CA HIS A 95 4.36 23.75 -33.40
C HIS A 95 4.11 25.25 -33.57
N GLU A 96 5.07 25.98 -34.16
CA GLU A 96 5.04 27.44 -34.23
C GLU A 96 3.83 27.99 -34.99
N LYS A 97 3.40 27.31 -36.06
CA LYS A 97 2.27 27.77 -36.90
C LYS A 97 0.95 27.87 -36.12
N SER A 98 0.73 27.02 -35.14
CA SER A 98 -0.49 27.03 -34.29
C SER A 98 -0.25 27.64 -32.90
N GLY A 99 1.00 27.92 -32.53
CA GLY A 99 1.36 28.32 -31.17
C GLY A 99 1.26 27.19 -30.13
N SER A 100 1.15 25.93 -30.58
CA SER A 100 0.94 24.76 -29.70
C SER A 100 2.25 24.24 -29.09
N SER A 101 2.16 23.67 -27.87
CA SER A 101 3.32 23.14 -27.19
C SER A 101 3.04 21.81 -26.50
N PHE A 102 4.05 20.91 -26.46
CA PHE A 102 4.04 19.67 -25.71
C PHE A 102 5.15 19.68 -24.67
N LYS A 103 4.84 19.35 -23.41
CA LYS A 103 5.75 19.41 -22.26
C LYS A 103 5.56 18.22 -21.34
N ALA A 104 6.66 17.76 -20.69
CA ALA A 104 6.63 16.83 -19.57
C ALA A 104 6.58 17.61 -18.24
N ILE A 105 5.67 17.22 -17.35
CA ILE A 105 5.48 17.85 -16.04
C ILE A 105 5.50 16.79 -14.92
N SER A 106 5.80 17.20 -13.70
CA SER A 106 5.74 16.35 -12.50
C SER A 106 4.73 16.91 -11.49
N SER A 107 4.41 16.12 -10.47
CA SER A 107 3.50 16.52 -9.39
C SER A 107 3.92 17.84 -8.70
N GLU A 108 5.22 18.11 -8.56
CA GLU A 108 5.73 19.34 -7.97
C GLU A 108 5.44 20.60 -8.82
N ALA A 109 5.26 20.43 -10.13
CA ALA A 109 4.96 21.54 -11.03
C ALA A 109 3.47 21.93 -11.01
N SER A 110 2.60 21.06 -10.53
CA SER A 110 1.13 21.25 -10.56
C SER A 110 0.66 22.46 -9.78
N SER A 111 1.36 22.85 -8.72
CA SER A 111 1.00 24.00 -7.86
C SER A 111 1.44 25.38 -8.41
N LYS A 112 2.22 25.44 -9.51
CA LYS A 112 2.90 26.65 -9.96
C LYS A 112 2.37 27.24 -11.27
N TYR A 113 1.49 26.54 -12.01
CA TYR A 113 1.07 26.98 -13.34
C TYR A 113 -0.45 26.98 -13.51
N GLY A 114 -0.99 28.06 -14.11
CA GLY A 114 -2.34 28.06 -14.67
C GLY A 114 -2.32 27.27 -15.98
N PHE A 115 -2.77 26.02 -15.94
CA PHE A 115 -2.88 25.16 -17.12
C PHE A 115 -4.12 25.53 -17.95
N SER A 116 -4.01 25.41 -19.28
CA SER A 116 -5.14 25.43 -20.22
C SER A 116 -4.96 24.22 -21.16
N ALA A 117 -5.09 23.02 -20.62
CA ALA A 117 -4.71 21.80 -21.29
C ALA A 117 -5.68 21.40 -22.39
N SER A 118 -5.17 21.12 -23.59
CA SER A 118 -5.91 20.46 -24.68
C SER A 118 -5.71 18.95 -24.66
N PHE A 119 -4.53 18.51 -24.21
CA PHE A 119 -4.22 17.11 -24.04
C PHE A 119 -3.45 16.85 -22.75
N ILE A 120 -3.89 15.86 -22.01
CA ILE A 120 -3.26 15.40 -20.78
C ILE A 120 -3.04 13.89 -20.90
N CYS A 121 -1.81 13.44 -20.66
CA CYS A 121 -1.52 12.05 -20.38
C CYS A 121 -0.98 11.90 -18.95
N MET A 122 -1.67 11.10 -18.13
CA MET A 122 -1.16 10.64 -16.83
C MET A 122 -0.46 9.30 -17.03
N ASP A 123 0.86 9.27 -16.91
CA ASP A 123 1.66 8.03 -17.02
C ASP A 123 1.87 7.40 -15.65
N GLU A 124 1.97 6.07 -15.64
CA GLU A 124 2.09 5.24 -14.43
C GLU A 124 1.12 5.71 -13.33
N PHE A 125 -0.15 5.87 -13.72
CA PHE A 125 -1.19 6.52 -12.90
C PHE A 125 -1.40 5.81 -11.54
N PHE A 126 -1.09 4.51 -11.45
CA PHE A 126 -1.19 3.74 -10.21
C PHE A 126 -0.21 4.20 -9.10
N ILE A 127 0.88 4.92 -9.45
CA ILE A 127 1.89 5.39 -8.48
C ILE A 127 1.51 6.75 -7.87
N GLN A 128 0.50 7.45 -8.39
CA GLN A 128 0.13 8.76 -7.89
C GLN A 128 -0.23 8.69 -6.39
N PRO A 129 0.38 9.56 -5.55
CA PRO A 129 0.18 9.51 -4.11
C PRO A 129 -1.24 9.94 -3.70
N ASP A 130 -1.82 10.88 -4.45
CA ASP A 130 -3.13 11.45 -4.20
C ASP A 130 -3.81 11.91 -5.51
N ASP A 131 -4.96 12.58 -5.41
CA ASP A 131 -5.76 13.06 -6.53
C ASP A 131 -5.45 14.50 -6.95
N SER A 132 -4.51 15.18 -6.31
CA SER A 132 -4.25 16.62 -6.51
C SER A 132 -3.81 16.95 -7.95
N LEU A 133 -2.84 16.19 -8.49
CA LEU A 133 -2.34 16.37 -9.85
C LEU A 133 -3.43 16.05 -10.90
N TRP A 134 -4.18 14.96 -10.69
CA TRP A 134 -5.30 14.59 -11.54
C TRP A 134 -6.35 15.69 -11.57
N THR A 135 -6.78 16.15 -10.40
CA THR A 135 -7.80 17.20 -10.28
C THR A 135 -7.34 18.52 -10.90
N ALA A 136 -6.11 18.96 -10.62
CA ALA A 136 -5.56 20.18 -11.18
C ALA A 136 -5.54 20.19 -12.72
N LEU A 137 -5.14 19.07 -13.32
CA LEU A 137 -5.06 18.94 -14.77
C LEU A 137 -6.45 18.78 -15.41
N THR A 138 -7.31 17.91 -14.89
CA THR A 138 -8.63 17.66 -15.49
C THR A 138 -9.59 18.84 -15.34
N THR A 139 -9.40 19.72 -14.37
CA THR A 139 -10.17 20.98 -14.28
C THR A 139 -9.65 22.06 -15.20
N SER A 140 -8.41 21.97 -15.69
CA SER A 140 -7.79 22.98 -16.57
C SER A 140 -8.30 22.96 -18.02
N VAL A 141 -9.08 21.95 -18.40
CA VAL A 141 -9.54 21.73 -19.79
C VAL A 141 -10.81 22.52 -20.16
N ALA A 142 -11.45 23.21 -19.22
CA ALA A 142 -12.79 23.77 -19.36
C ALA A 142 -12.94 24.76 -20.55
N ALA A 143 -11.85 25.45 -20.93
CA ALA A 143 -11.87 26.41 -22.02
C ALA A 143 -11.63 25.79 -23.42
N ARG A 144 -11.40 24.49 -23.49
CA ARG A 144 -11.06 23.76 -24.73
C ARG A 144 -12.29 23.17 -25.41
N SER A 145 -12.30 23.16 -26.74
CA SER A 145 -13.45 22.68 -27.51
C SER A 145 -13.53 21.14 -27.51
N GLN A 146 -12.40 20.44 -27.61
CA GLN A 146 -12.35 18.99 -27.61
C GLN A 146 -11.12 18.42 -26.85
N PRO A 147 -10.98 18.73 -25.54
CA PRO A 147 -9.83 18.24 -24.77
C PRO A 147 -9.84 16.72 -24.69
N LEU A 148 -8.67 16.13 -24.45
CA LEU A 148 -8.51 14.69 -24.23
C LEU A 148 -7.59 14.44 -23.05
N THR A 149 -8.10 13.73 -22.06
CA THR A 149 -7.30 13.21 -20.92
C THR A 149 -7.14 11.69 -21.06
N ILE A 150 -5.94 11.20 -21.08
CA ILE A 150 -5.63 9.76 -21.10
C ILE A 150 -4.87 9.40 -19.84
N ALA A 151 -5.43 8.49 -19.04
CA ALA A 151 -4.69 7.81 -17.97
C ALA A 151 -4.13 6.49 -18.53
N ILE A 152 -2.81 6.33 -18.52
CA ILE A 152 -2.17 5.06 -18.86
C ILE A 152 -1.50 4.46 -17.62
N THR A 153 -1.68 3.16 -17.45
CA THR A 153 -1.22 2.49 -16.25
C THR A 153 -1.01 0.99 -16.45
N THR A 154 -0.35 0.39 -15.49
CA THR A 154 -0.54 -1.03 -15.13
C THR A 154 -1.45 -1.10 -13.91
N ALA A 155 -1.89 -2.29 -13.53
CA ALA A 155 -2.49 -2.52 -12.22
C ALA A 155 -1.52 -2.13 -11.09
N GLY A 156 -2.08 -1.87 -9.94
CA GLY A 156 -1.33 -1.49 -8.74
C GLY A 156 -1.73 -2.31 -7.52
N TYR A 157 -1.30 -1.84 -6.36
CA TYR A 157 -1.61 -2.48 -5.08
C TYR A 157 -2.69 -1.74 -4.28
N ASN A 158 -2.79 -0.41 -4.44
CA ASN A 158 -3.65 0.42 -3.62
C ASN A 158 -5.04 0.58 -4.23
N LYS A 159 -6.00 -0.22 -3.76
CA LYS A 159 -7.40 -0.13 -4.18
C LYS A 159 -8.13 1.13 -3.69
N ASN A 160 -7.51 1.93 -2.81
CA ASN A 160 -8.04 3.24 -2.39
C ASN A 160 -7.50 4.41 -3.24
N SER A 161 -6.56 4.14 -4.15
CA SER A 161 -5.96 5.16 -5.02
C SER A 161 -6.95 5.78 -5.99
N ILE A 162 -6.66 7.01 -6.44
CA ILE A 162 -7.43 7.65 -7.51
C ILE A 162 -7.43 6.80 -8.78
N CYS A 163 -6.33 6.13 -9.11
CA CYS A 163 -6.23 5.24 -10.26
C CYS A 163 -7.25 4.11 -10.20
N TYR A 164 -7.39 3.45 -9.05
CA TYR A 164 -8.37 2.37 -8.86
C TYR A 164 -9.80 2.90 -8.95
N LYS A 165 -10.10 4.05 -8.33
CA LYS A 165 -11.43 4.70 -8.39
C LYS A 165 -11.84 5.02 -9.84
N ILE A 166 -10.91 5.56 -10.65
CA ILE A 166 -11.18 5.86 -12.07
C ILE A 166 -11.34 4.57 -12.88
N MET A 167 -10.56 3.52 -12.57
CA MET A 167 -10.75 2.20 -13.17
C MET A 167 -12.15 1.63 -12.88
N GLU A 168 -12.58 1.65 -11.62
CA GLU A 168 -13.90 1.18 -11.22
C GLU A 168 -15.03 1.97 -11.89
N TYR A 169 -14.88 3.31 -11.95
CA TYR A 169 -15.81 4.15 -12.70
C TYR A 169 -15.88 3.73 -14.15
N GLY A 170 -14.74 3.59 -14.82
CA GLY A 170 -14.66 3.18 -16.22
C GLY A 170 -15.26 1.78 -16.46
N LYS A 171 -15.05 0.85 -15.53
CA LYS A 171 -15.68 -0.48 -15.58
C LYS A 171 -17.20 -0.39 -15.52
N LYS A 172 -17.75 0.41 -14.61
CA LYS A 172 -19.20 0.64 -14.50
C LYS A 172 -19.78 1.27 -15.77
N VAL A 173 -19.04 2.16 -16.45
CA VAL A 173 -19.42 2.73 -17.75
C VAL A 173 -19.40 1.64 -18.83
N TYR A 174 -18.36 0.82 -18.88
CA TYR A 174 -18.21 -0.28 -19.82
C TYR A 174 -19.31 -1.33 -19.65
N ASP A 175 -19.64 -1.68 -18.40
CA ASP A 175 -20.71 -2.62 -18.04
C ASP A 175 -22.12 -2.00 -18.16
N LYS A 176 -22.23 -0.73 -18.64
CA LYS A 176 -23.49 0.02 -18.83
C LYS A 176 -24.30 0.23 -17.53
N ILE A 177 -23.64 0.16 -16.37
CA ILE A 177 -24.23 0.50 -15.07
C ILE A 177 -24.37 2.03 -14.94
N ILE A 178 -23.39 2.75 -15.48
CA ILE A 178 -23.38 4.23 -15.56
C ILE A 178 -23.37 4.64 -17.03
N SER A 179 -24.18 5.64 -17.39
CA SER A 179 -24.15 6.23 -18.73
C SER A 179 -23.19 7.40 -18.78
N ASP A 180 -22.04 7.21 -19.44
CA ASP A 180 -21.10 8.29 -19.75
C ASP A 180 -20.50 8.04 -21.15
N ASP A 181 -21.06 8.74 -22.13
CA ASP A 181 -20.65 8.65 -23.52
C ASP A 181 -19.27 9.25 -23.80
N THR A 182 -18.70 10.00 -22.86
CA THR A 182 -17.45 10.71 -23.02
C THR A 182 -16.25 9.95 -22.45
N PHE A 183 -16.50 8.85 -21.74
CA PHE A 183 -15.47 8.02 -21.10
C PHE A 183 -15.13 6.77 -21.91
N TYR A 184 -13.87 6.57 -22.23
CA TYR A 184 -13.36 5.38 -22.91
C TYR A 184 -12.62 4.49 -21.92
N TYR A 185 -13.06 3.24 -21.80
CA TYR A 185 -12.43 2.24 -20.92
C TYR A 185 -11.82 1.11 -21.75
N CYS A 186 -10.54 0.86 -21.55
CA CYS A 186 -9.84 -0.24 -22.22
C CYS A 186 -8.80 -0.84 -21.27
N VAL A 187 -9.04 -2.06 -20.85
CA VAL A 187 -8.18 -2.82 -19.94
C VAL A 187 -7.85 -4.17 -20.57
N PHE A 188 -6.57 -4.49 -20.62
CA PHE A 188 -6.04 -5.80 -20.99
C PHE A 188 -5.49 -6.43 -19.71
N ALA A 189 -6.13 -7.47 -19.21
CA ALA A 189 -5.78 -8.17 -17.99
C ALA A 189 -6.20 -9.64 -18.06
N ALA A 190 -5.54 -10.49 -17.29
CA ALA A 190 -6.09 -11.82 -16.97
C ALA A 190 -7.21 -11.69 -15.93
N ASP A 191 -8.19 -12.58 -15.90
CA ASP A 191 -9.21 -12.58 -14.87
C ASP A 191 -8.62 -12.96 -13.50
N GLU A 192 -9.28 -12.51 -12.41
CA GLU A 192 -8.72 -12.71 -11.04
C GLU A 192 -8.68 -14.19 -10.64
N ASP A 193 -9.61 -15.00 -11.13
CA ASP A 193 -9.78 -16.42 -10.88
C ASP A 193 -9.11 -17.34 -11.93
N GLU A 194 -8.54 -16.75 -12.97
CA GLU A 194 -7.79 -17.47 -14.00
C GLU A 194 -6.46 -18.00 -13.45
N ASP A 195 -6.08 -19.23 -13.84
CA ASP A 195 -4.77 -19.78 -13.47
C ASP A 195 -3.65 -18.94 -14.12
N TRP A 196 -2.99 -18.16 -13.29
CA TRP A 196 -1.95 -17.21 -13.68
C TRP A 196 -0.68 -17.89 -14.27
N THR A 197 -0.55 -19.21 -14.13
CA THR A 197 0.58 -19.98 -14.65
C THR A 197 0.39 -20.42 -16.10
N GLN A 198 -0.84 -20.29 -16.66
CA GLN A 198 -1.18 -20.73 -18.00
C GLN A 198 -0.96 -19.63 -19.04
N GLU A 199 -0.47 -20.02 -20.21
CA GLU A 199 -0.16 -19.08 -21.32
C GLU A 199 -1.42 -18.37 -21.86
N GLU A 200 -2.59 -19.00 -21.77
CA GLU A 200 -3.87 -18.40 -22.18
C GLU A 200 -4.14 -17.10 -21.41
N ALA A 201 -3.90 -17.09 -20.09
CA ALA A 201 -4.02 -15.89 -19.27
C ALA A 201 -3.02 -14.80 -19.69
N TRP A 202 -1.81 -15.20 -20.08
CA TRP A 202 -0.79 -14.24 -20.53
C TRP A 202 -1.14 -13.63 -21.89
N ILE A 203 -1.62 -14.44 -22.84
CA ILE A 203 -2.06 -13.99 -24.18
C ILE A 203 -3.20 -12.99 -24.05
N LYS A 204 -4.19 -13.27 -23.21
CA LYS A 204 -5.33 -12.40 -22.94
C LYS A 204 -4.88 -11.03 -22.37
N ALA A 205 -3.95 -11.05 -21.44
CA ALA A 205 -3.45 -9.84 -20.79
C ALA A 205 -2.50 -9.00 -21.67
N ASN A 206 -1.76 -9.63 -22.60
CA ASN A 206 -0.68 -8.99 -23.34
C ASN A 206 -0.95 -8.85 -24.84
N PRO A 207 -1.63 -7.78 -25.28
CA PRO A 207 -1.88 -7.55 -26.71
C PRO A 207 -0.59 -7.39 -27.55
N GLY A 208 0.53 -7.14 -26.91
CA GLY A 208 1.86 -7.04 -27.54
C GLY A 208 2.49 -8.38 -27.92
N LEU A 209 1.95 -9.53 -27.45
CA LEU A 209 2.46 -10.86 -27.82
C LEU A 209 2.22 -11.17 -29.30
N GLU A 210 1.04 -10.90 -29.82
CA GLU A 210 0.70 -11.13 -31.22
C GLU A 210 1.62 -10.36 -32.18
N SER A 211 2.02 -9.15 -31.81
CA SER A 211 2.92 -8.32 -32.60
C SER A 211 4.42 -8.55 -32.32
N GLY A 212 4.74 -9.47 -31.40
CA GLY A 212 6.12 -9.78 -31.01
C GLY A 212 6.83 -8.70 -30.20
N ILE A 213 6.11 -7.67 -29.73
CA ILE A 213 6.64 -6.63 -28.83
C ILE A 213 6.98 -7.25 -27.48
N VAL A 214 6.07 -8.08 -26.94
CA VAL A 214 6.31 -8.91 -25.75
C VAL A 214 6.78 -10.29 -26.24
N LYS A 215 7.77 -10.88 -25.58
CA LYS A 215 8.29 -12.21 -25.90
C LYS A 215 7.72 -13.23 -24.91
N ILE A 216 7.12 -14.31 -25.44
CA ILE A 216 6.52 -15.36 -24.62
C ILE A 216 7.55 -16.05 -23.73
N ASP A 217 8.77 -16.29 -24.24
CA ASP A 217 9.83 -16.95 -23.48
C ASP A 217 10.27 -16.12 -22.24
N TYR A 218 10.19 -14.79 -22.34
CA TYR A 218 10.40 -13.93 -21.18
C TYR A 218 9.34 -14.15 -20.11
N LEU A 219 8.05 -14.25 -20.50
CA LEU A 219 6.97 -14.51 -19.56
C LEU A 219 7.07 -15.90 -18.93
N ARG A 220 7.49 -16.92 -19.69
CA ARG A 220 7.78 -18.26 -19.16
C ARG A 220 8.81 -18.21 -18.05
N THR A 221 9.95 -17.56 -18.31
CA THR A 221 11.04 -17.43 -17.33
C THR A 221 10.58 -16.68 -16.06
N GLU A 222 9.83 -15.58 -16.21
CA GLU A 222 9.35 -14.81 -15.06
C GLU A 222 8.26 -15.58 -14.29
N CYS A 223 7.40 -16.34 -14.96
CA CYS A 223 6.42 -17.20 -14.30
C CYS A 223 7.09 -18.32 -13.50
N GLU A 224 8.09 -19.02 -14.06
CA GLU A 224 8.83 -20.04 -13.31
C GLU A 224 9.51 -19.50 -12.06
N ARG A 225 10.04 -18.27 -12.12
CA ARG A 225 10.59 -17.59 -10.94
C ARG A 225 9.51 -17.27 -9.92
N ALA A 226 8.36 -16.80 -10.38
CA ALA A 226 7.24 -16.45 -9.53
C ALA A 226 6.65 -17.66 -8.81
N GLN A 227 6.62 -18.84 -9.45
CA GLN A 227 6.18 -20.09 -8.83
C GLN A 227 7.12 -20.55 -7.70
N ARG A 228 8.41 -20.23 -7.77
CA ARG A 228 9.41 -20.61 -6.77
C ARG A 228 9.48 -19.65 -5.58
N LEU A 229 9.07 -18.41 -5.76
CA LEU A 229 9.20 -17.33 -4.79
C LEU A 229 7.85 -16.61 -4.64
N ALA A 230 7.12 -16.88 -3.56
CA ALA A 230 5.80 -16.28 -3.31
C ALA A 230 5.79 -14.74 -3.39
N SER A 231 6.90 -14.07 -3.03
CA SER A 231 7.06 -12.62 -3.22
C SER A 231 7.06 -12.16 -4.67
N GLN A 232 7.35 -13.05 -5.60
CA GLN A 232 7.40 -12.75 -7.03
C GLN A 232 6.06 -13.00 -7.74
N GLU A 233 5.18 -13.85 -7.19
CA GLU A 233 3.85 -14.09 -7.75
C GLU A 233 3.06 -12.79 -7.87
N ALA A 234 2.93 -12.03 -6.77
CA ALA A 234 2.20 -10.78 -6.77
C ALA A 234 2.76 -9.78 -7.79
N SER A 235 4.09 -9.70 -7.91
CA SER A 235 4.76 -8.86 -8.90
C SER A 235 4.49 -9.33 -10.33
N PHE A 236 4.55 -10.63 -10.60
CA PHE A 236 4.26 -11.20 -11.91
C PHE A 236 2.81 -10.92 -12.33
N ARG A 237 1.86 -11.23 -11.45
CA ARG A 237 0.45 -11.01 -11.69
C ARG A 237 0.12 -9.53 -11.92
N MET A 238 0.70 -8.63 -11.14
CA MET A 238 0.50 -7.20 -11.31
C MET A 238 1.14 -6.65 -12.59
N LEU A 239 2.42 -6.97 -12.85
CA LEU A 239 3.21 -6.34 -13.90
C LEU A 239 3.02 -6.99 -15.28
N HIS A 240 2.73 -8.30 -15.32
CA HIS A 240 2.63 -9.08 -16.56
C HIS A 240 1.22 -9.56 -16.87
N LEU A 241 0.32 -9.63 -15.88
CA LEU A 241 -1.09 -9.98 -16.09
C LEU A 241 -2.05 -8.82 -15.81
N ASN A 242 -1.54 -7.68 -15.37
CA ASN A 242 -2.31 -6.47 -15.09
C ASN A 242 -3.45 -6.68 -14.08
N GLN A 243 -3.26 -7.61 -13.15
CA GLN A 243 -4.20 -7.88 -12.09
C GLN A 243 -3.97 -6.93 -10.91
N TRP A 244 -5.03 -6.31 -10.42
CA TRP A 244 -4.96 -5.53 -9.20
C TRP A 244 -4.74 -6.46 -8.01
N MET A 245 -3.54 -6.43 -7.51
CA MET A 245 -3.22 -7.13 -6.29
C MET A 245 -3.69 -6.28 -5.11
N SER A 246 -4.23 -6.90 -4.06
CA SER A 246 -4.28 -6.17 -2.79
C SER A 246 -2.83 -5.82 -2.43
N SER A 247 -2.56 -4.62 -1.97
CA SER A 247 -1.21 -4.02 -1.79
C SER A 247 -0.25 -4.86 -0.94
N GLU A 248 -0.51 -6.13 -0.76
CA GLU A 248 -0.23 -6.83 0.41
C GLU A 248 -0.09 -8.31 0.15
N GLN A 249 1.14 -8.71 -0.03
CA GLN A 249 1.49 -9.93 0.66
C GLN A 249 1.20 -9.63 2.14
N LYS A 250 0.04 -10.12 2.61
CA LYS A 250 -0.21 -10.18 4.04
C LYS A 250 0.97 -10.95 4.60
N TRP A 251 1.72 -10.32 5.47
CA TRP A 251 2.87 -10.96 6.10
C TRP A 251 2.50 -12.34 6.69
N ILE A 252 1.33 -12.41 7.34
CA ILE A 252 0.71 -13.65 7.81
C ILE A 252 -0.69 -13.73 7.16
N SER A 253 -1.02 -14.89 6.56
CA SER A 253 -2.35 -15.10 6.01
C SER A 253 -3.38 -15.22 7.14
N ASP A 254 -4.62 -14.77 6.91
CA ASP A 254 -5.70 -14.93 7.89
C ASP A 254 -5.93 -16.42 8.24
N LYS A 255 -5.74 -17.30 7.27
CA LYS A 255 -5.84 -18.74 7.46
C LYS A 255 -4.77 -19.28 8.43
N ASP A 256 -3.52 -18.83 8.29
CA ASP A 256 -2.43 -19.28 9.16
C ASP A 256 -2.53 -18.65 10.53
N TRP A 257 -2.91 -17.36 10.62
CA TRP A 257 -3.21 -16.71 11.89
C TRP A 257 -4.30 -17.46 12.64
N MET A 258 -5.43 -17.77 12.01
CA MET A 258 -6.56 -18.44 12.65
C MET A 258 -6.31 -19.91 13.03
N LYS A 259 -5.30 -20.59 12.47
CA LYS A 259 -4.83 -21.91 12.96
C LYS A 259 -4.24 -21.82 14.37
N CYS A 260 -3.82 -20.64 14.79
CA CYS A 260 -3.27 -20.36 16.11
C CYS A 260 -4.36 -19.96 17.13
N ASN A 261 -5.62 -20.12 16.81
CA ASN A 261 -6.73 -20.09 17.77
C ASN A 261 -6.86 -21.48 18.40
N LEU A 262 -6.07 -21.74 19.43
CA LEU A 262 -5.97 -23.07 20.08
C LEU A 262 -6.91 -23.23 21.28
N GLY A 263 -7.84 -22.29 21.44
CA GLY A 263 -8.82 -22.25 22.52
C GLY A 263 -8.72 -21.01 23.39
N ASP A 264 -9.79 -20.75 24.12
CA ASP A 264 -9.88 -19.60 25.02
C ASP A 264 -8.94 -19.75 26.20
N VAL A 265 -8.34 -18.63 26.60
CA VAL A 265 -7.47 -18.54 27.78
C VAL A 265 -7.91 -17.40 28.69
N ARG A 266 -7.68 -17.54 29.99
CA ARG A 266 -7.95 -16.52 30.99
C ARG A 266 -6.66 -16.16 31.73
N LEU A 267 -6.56 -14.92 32.21
CA LEU A 267 -5.37 -14.48 32.94
C LEU A 267 -5.08 -15.33 34.17
N GLU A 268 -6.12 -15.78 34.86
CA GLU A 268 -6.03 -16.60 36.08
C GLU A 268 -5.40 -17.98 35.83
N ASP A 269 -5.44 -18.49 34.60
CA ASP A 269 -4.82 -19.77 34.21
C ASP A 269 -3.28 -19.67 34.24
N PHE A 270 -2.74 -18.44 34.24
CA PHE A 270 -1.29 -18.15 34.20
C PHE A 270 -0.76 -17.61 35.53
N ARG A 271 -1.41 -17.93 36.62
CA ARG A 271 -1.00 -17.50 37.98
C ARG A 271 0.43 -17.96 38.28
N ASN A 272 1.29 -17.00 38.61
CA ASN A 272 2.73 -17.21 38.85
C ASN A 272 3.53 -17.79 37.63
N VAL A 273 2.99 -17.70 36.41
CA VAL A 273 3.74 -18.03 35.20
C VAL A 273 4.50 -16.82 34.74
N PRO A 274 5.77 -16.96 34.29
CA PRO A 274 6.53 -15.85 33.71
C PRO A 274 5.78 -15.18 32.57
N CYS A 275 5.62 -13.85 32.68
CA CYS A 275 4.89 -13.02 31.75
C CYS A 275 5.79 -11.91 31.21
N TYR A 276 5.77 -11.73 29.91
CA TYR A 276 6.44 -10.67 29.19
C TYR A 276 5.41 -9.80 28.48
N ALA A 277 5.54 -8.50 28.58
CA ALA A 277 4.55 -7.59 28.01
C ALA A 277 5.15 -6.61 27.01
N GLY A 278 4.34 -6.20 26.04
CA GLY A 278 4.62 -5.08 25.16
C GLY A 278 3.52 -4.04 25.29
N LEU A 279 3.91 -2.79 25.43
CA LEU A 279 3.02 -1.65 25.59
C LEU A 279 3.29 -0.63 24.47
N ASP A 280 2.31 -0.46 23.59
CA ASP A 280 2.32 0.55 22.53
C ASP A 280 1.32 1.66 22.93
N LEU A 281 1.86 2.76 23.44
CA LEU A 281 1.07 3.89 23.90
C LEU A 281 0.60 4.75 22.73
N ALA A 282 -0.69 4.96 22.63
CA ALA A 282 -1.29 5.79 21.60
C ALA A 282 -0.93 7.28 21.78
N SER A 283 -0.65 7.96 20.68
CA SER A 283 -0.91 9.40 20.60
C SER A 283 -2.45 9.65 20.54
N VAL A 284 -2.89 10.91 20.56
CA VAL A 284 -4.32 11.33 20.65
C VAL A 284 -5.32 10.58 19.75
N ARG A 285 -4.87 9.87 18.71
CA ARG A 285 -5.75 9.27 17.67
C ARG A 285 -5.59 7.77 17.47
N ASP A 286 -4.75 7.07 18.22
CA ASP A 286 -4.48 5.65 18.06
C ASP A 286 -5.08 4.80 19.18
N ILE A 287 -4.99 3.46 19.08
CA ILE A 287 -5.37 2.52 20.11
C ILE A 287 -4.17 2.29 21.01
N THR A 288 -4.32 2.43 22.31
CA THR A 288 -3.29 1.94 23.24
C THR A 288 -3.44 0.42 23.35
N ALA A 289 -2.35 -0.29 23.15
CA ALA A 289 -2.31 -1.75 23.20
C ALA A 289 -1.30 -2.24 24.25
N LEU A 290 -1.76 -3.07 25.15
CA LEU A 290 -0.95 -3.85 26.09
C LEU A 290 -1.12 -5.33 25.74
N VAL A 291 -0.04 -6.00 25.38
CA VAL A 291 -0.09 -7.41 24.97
C VAL A 291 0.81 -8.22 25.88
N LEU A 292 0.25 -9.22 26.53
CA LEU A 292 0.97 -10.19 27.38
C LEU A 292 1.35 -11.40 26.57
N VAL A 293 2.53 -11.94 26.84
CA VAL A 293 3.03 -13.20 26.30
C VAL A 293 3.51 -14.07 27.45
N PHE A 294 2.97 -15.28 27.52
CA PHE A 294 3.35 -16.32 28.48
C PHE A 294 4.10 -17.41 27.73
N VAL A 295 5.19 -17.87 28.33
CA VAL A 295 6.03 -18.93 27.74
C VAL A 295 5.98 -20.17 28.62
N GLN A 296 5.49 -21.30 28.08
CA GLN A 296 5.42 -22.59 28.75
C GLN A 296 5.70 -23.71 27.74
N ASP A 297 6.70 -24.55 28.00
CA ASP A 297 7.05 -25.70 27.16
C ASP A 297 7.18 -25.38 25.66
N GLU A 298 7.92 -24.30 25.34
CA GLU A 298 8.11 -23.77 23.97
C GLU A 298 6.80 -23.33 23.27
N LYS A 299 5.72 -23.15 24.01
CA LYS A 299 4.46 -22.61 23.54
C LYS A 299 4.26 -21.21 24.09
N TYR A 300 3.69 -20.37 23.26
CA TYR A 300 3.46 -18.95 23.56
C TYR A 300 1.97 -18.67 23.62
N THR A 301 1.50 -18.11 24.71
CA THR A 301 0.09 -17.71 24.86
C THR A 301 0.00 -16.19 24.93
N VAL A 302 -0.92 -15.62 24.18
CA VAL A 302 -1.10 -14.16 24.02
C VAL A 302 -2.42 -13.72 24.63
N ILE A 303 -2.37 -12.74 25.54
CA ILE A 303 -3.56 -12.07 26.10
C ILE A 303 -3.44 -10.57 25.83
N PRO A 304 -4.22 -10.00 24.90
CA PRO A 304 -4.18 -8.57 24.59
C PRO A 304 -5.22 -7.79 25.39
N TYR A 305 -4.87 -6.55 25.72
CA TYR A 305 -5.74 -5.51 26.27
C TYR A 305 -5.64 -4.27 25.38
N PHE A 306 -6.80 -3.68 25.06
CA PHE A 306 -6.89 -2.50 24.21
C PHE A 306 -7.66 -1.39 24.89
N PHE A 307 -7.21 -0.14 24.75
CA PHE A 307 -7.80 1.03 25.35
C PHE A 307 -8.05 2.11 24.29
N THR A 308 -9.26 2.70 24.31
CA THR A 308 -9.61 3.83 23.44
C THR A 308 -10.61 4.75 24.13
N PRO A 309 -10.58 6.08 23.88
CA PRO A 309 -11.56 7.01 24.44
C PRO A 309 -12.97 6.73 23.95
N LYS A 310 -13.93 6.68 24.87
CA LYS A 310 -15.34 6.37 24.61
C LYS A 310 -16.03 7.42 23.75
N GLU A 311 -15.80 8.70 24.02
CA GLU A 311 -16.45 9.82 23.36
C GLU A 311 -16.15 9.88 21.87
N ASN A 312 -14.97 9.43 21.48
CA ASN A 312 -14.53 9.38 20.08
C ASN A 312 -14.74 8.02 19.41
N ALA A 313 -15.12 6.97 20.14
CA ALA A 313 -15.23 5.61 19.61
C ALA A 313 -16.20 5.50 18.42
N PHE A 314 -17.35 6.19 18.44
CA PHE A 314 -18.32 6.19 17.35
C PHE A 314 -17.78 6.85 16.06
N ILE A 315 -17.06 7.97 16.19
CA ILE A 315 -16.46 8.67 15.04
C ILE A 315 -15.34 7.81 14.45
N ARG A 316 -14.54 7.19 15.31
CA ARG A 316 -13.47 6.27 14.92
C ARG A 316 -14.00 5.02 14.24
N SER A 317 -15.08 4.43 14.73
CA SER A 317 -15.73 3.26 14.13
C SER A 317 -16.07 3.50 12.65
N ARG A 318 -16.60 4.70 12.33
CA ARG A 318 -16.93 5.08 10.95
C ARG A 318 -15.70 5.29 10.08
N ARG A 319 -14.63 5.87 10.63
CA ARG A 319 -13.39 6.14 9.91
C ARG A 319 -12.64 4.85 9.58
N ASP A 320 -12.52 3.96 10.58
CA ASP A 320 -11.70 2.76 10.52
C ASP A 320 -12.52 1.53 10.04
N SER A 321 -13.82 1.74 9.73
CA SER A 321 -14.76 0.71 9.24
C SER A 321 -14.86 -0.53 10.13
N VAL A 322 -14.72 -0.34 11.45
CA VAL A 322 -14.86 -1.37 12.49
C VAL A 322 -15.67 -0.85 13.67
N ASP A 323 -16.34 -1.73 14.41
CA ASP A 323 -17.22 -1.33 15.50
C ASP A 323 -16.52 -1.40 16.87
N TYR A 324 -15.84 -0.31 17.25
CA TYR A 324 -15.19 -0.16 18.56
C TYR A 324 -16.16 -0.29 19.72
N ILE A 325 -17.42 0.12 19.53
CA ILE A 325 -18.44 0.06 20.58
C ILE A 325 -18.86 -1.39 20.83
N SER A 326 -19.06 -2.18 19.78
CA SER A 326 -19.30 -3.61 19.91
C SER A 326 -18.17 -4.32 20.64
N TRP A 327 -16.92 -4.04 20.25
CA TRP A 327 -15.75 -4.62 20.93
C TRP A 327 -15.68 -4.23 22.41
N GLY A 328 -16.08 -2.99 22.75
CA GLY A 328 -16.19 -2.58 24.15
C GLY A 328 -17.27 -3.33 24.92
N ASN A 329 -18.45 -3.50 24.32
CA ASN A 329 -19.57 -4.22 24.94
C ASN A 329 -19.30 -5.72 25.08
N GLU A 330 -18.51 -6.31 24.18
CA GLU A 330 -18.12 -7.70 24.19
C GLU A 330 -16.89 -7.98 25.09
N GLY A 331 -16.26 -6.93 25.66
CA GLY A 331 -15.12 -7.04 26.57
C GLY A 331 -13.77 -7.22 25.88
N PHE A 332 -13.68 -6.99 24.57
CA PHE A 332 -12.40 -7.04 23.83
C PHE A 332 -11.62 -5.72 23.91
N MET A 333 -12.25 -4.63 24.35
CA MET A 333 -11.65 -3.30 24.43
C MET A 333 -12.19 -2.52 25.62
N ASP A 334 -11.31 -1.82 26.34
CA ASP A 334 -11.69 -0.91 27.40
C ASP A 334 -11.94 0.50 26.83
N LEU A 335 -13.17 0.97 26.96
CA LEU A 335 -13.58 2.32 26.57
C LEU A 335 -13.32 3.28 27.73
N THR A 336 -12.20 4.02 27.69
CA THR A 336 -11.83 4.97 28.76
C THR A 336 -12.67 6.25 28.69
N PRO A 337 -12.98 6.92 29.80
CA PRO A 337 -13.67 8.20 29.79
C PRO A 337 -12.88 9.30 29.09
N GLY A 338 -13.59 10.28 28.52
CA GLY A 338 -12.97 11.47 27.88
C GLY A 338 -12.62 11.32 26.41
N ASP A 339 -11.97 12.36 25.86
CA ASP A 339 -11.60 12.47 24.43
C ASP A 339 -10.21 11.92 24.11
N VAL A 340 -9.39 11.65 25.12
CA VAL A 340 -8.04 11.05 25.00
C VAL A 340 -7.95 9.80 25.87
N THR A 341 -7.08 8.88 25.52
CA THR A 341 -6.87 7.66 26.31
C THR A 341 -6.39 8.06 27.72
N ASP A 342 -7.14 7.62 28.72
CA ASP A 342 -6.78 7.81 30.09
C ASP A 342 -5.75 6.75 30.51
N TYR A 343 -4.51 7.18 30.71
CA TYR A 343 -3.41 6.29 31.04
C TYR A 343 -3.45 5.74 32.46
N ASP A 344 -4.26 6.33 33.37
CA ASP A 344 -4.46 5.78 34.70
C ASP A 344 -5.19 4.43 34.64
N PHE A 345 -6.08 4.24 33.66
CA PHE A 345 -6.70 2.94 33.38
C PHE A 345 -5.68 1.89 32.91
N VAL A 346 -4.72 2.30 32.06
CA VAL A 346 -3.65 1.41 31.58
C VAL A 346 -2.74 1.01 32.73
N GLN A 347 -2.35 1.97 33.60
CA GLN A 347 -1.57 1.72 34.81
C GLN A 347 -2.30 0.78 35.76
N ALA A 348 -3.57 1.05 36.07
CA ALA A 348 -4.38 0.21 36.94
C ALA A 348 -4.45 -1.25 36.42
N LYS A 349 -4.62 -1.43 35.10
CA LYS A 349 -4.63 -2.77 34.50
C LYS A 349 -3.26 -3.46 34.61
N LEU A 350 -2.15 -2.75 34.43
CA LEU A 350 -0.80 -3.30 34.64
C LEU A 350 -0.59 -3.73 36.09
N MET A 351 -1.04 -2.95 37.07
CA MET A 351 -0.97 -3.30 38.49
C MET A 351 -1.78 -4.55 38.80
N GLU A 352 -3.03 -4.61 38.31
CA GLU A 352 -3.89 -5.80 38.45
C GLU A 352 -3.22 -7.06 37.89
N ILE A 353 -2.62 -6.96 36.70
CA ILE A 353 -1.90 -8.06 36.06
C ILE A 353 -0.71 -8.51 36.90
N ALA A 354 0.09 -7.58 37.41
CA ALA A 354 1.26 -7.88 38.22
C ALA A 354 0.93 -8.57 39.55
N GLU A 355 -0.28 -8.41 40.09
CA GLU A 355 -0.75 -9.15 41.28
C GLU A 355 -1.09 -10.61 40.96
N ILE A 356 -1.42 -10.94 39.71
CA ILE A 356 -1.90 -12.27 39.31
C ILE A 356 -0.76 -13.13 38.75
N VAL A 357 0.10 -12.54 37.90
CA VAL A 357 1.12 -13.25 37.13
C VAL A 357 2.53 -12.82 37.54
N ASP A 358 3.54 -13.61 37.16
CA ASP A 358 4.95 -13.27 37.37
C ASP A 358 5.41 -12.33 36.23
N LEU A 359 5.08 -11.05 36.32
CA LEU A 359 5.41 -10.04 35.31
C LEU A 359 6.90 -9.72 35.32
N ARG A 360 7.66 -10.26 34.37
CA ARG A 360 9.12 -10.13 34.29
C ARG A 360 9.63 -8.88 33.61
N GLN A 361 8.95 -8.45 32.55
CA GLN A 361 9.37 -7.29 31.77
C GLN A 361 8.20 -6.72 30.97
N VAL A 362 8.12 -5.38 30.92
CA VAL A 362 7.18 -4.63 30.06
C VAL A 362 7.98 -3.74 29.11
N ASN A 363 8.09 -4.15 27.85
CA ASN A 363 8.72 -3.34 26.81
C ASN A 363 7.76 -2.23 26.34
N TYR A 364 8.20 -0.97 26.35
CA TYR A 364 7.41 0.17 25.91
C TYR A 364 8.19 1.08 24.95
N ASP A 365 7.48 1.80 24.05
CA ASP A 365 8.13 2.76 23.16
C ASP A 365 8.68 3.97 23.94
N ARG A 366 9.99 4.11 23.93
CA ARG A 366 10.69 5.19 24.65
C ARG A 366 10.31 6.61 24.20
N TRP A 367 9.81 6.79 22.97
CA TRP A 367 9.43 8.10 22.46
C TRP A 367 8.09 8.59 23.03
N ASN A 368 7.26 7.68 23.52
CA ASN A 368 5.98 7.95 24.18
C ASN A 368 6.08 7.75 25.69
N ALA A 369 7.29 7.82 26.29
CA ALA A 369 7.49 7.73 27.73
C ALA A 369 6.70 8.84 28.43
N SER A 370 5.56 8.47 28.98
CA SER A 370 4.64 9.36 29.67
C SER A 370 4.93 9.37 31.17
N GLN A 371 4.32 10.31 31.88
CA GLN A 371 4.29 10.32 33.33
C GLN A 371 3.84 8.98 33.93
N MET A 372 2.95 8.27 33.21
CA MET A 372 2.45 6.94 33.57
C MET A 372 3.59 5.91 33.70
N VAL A 373 4.54 5.89 32.75
CA VAL A 373 5.70 4.96 32.82
C VAL A 373 6.55 5.24 34.05
N ILE A 374 6.78 6.50 34.36
CA ILE A 374 7.52 6.89 35.57
C ILE A 374 6.77 6.44 36.82
N SER A 375 5.45 6.60 36.85
CA SER A 375 4.61 6.12 37.94
C SER A 375 4.68 4.59 38.09
N CYS A 376 4.59 3.84 36.97
CA CYS A 376 4.73 2.38 36.97
C CYS A 376 6.10 1.93 37.52
N ILE A 377 7.19 2.60 37.16
CA ILE A 377 8.53 2.31 37.70
C ILE A 377 8.57 2.56 39.22
N ASN A 378 8.00 3.65 39.69
CA ASN A 378 7.94 3.98 41.12
C ASN A 378 7.14 2.95 41.93
N GLU A 379 6.12 2.35 41.33
CA GLU A 379 5.33 1.25 41.90
C GLU A 379 6.02 -0.12 41.78
N GLY A 380 7.24 -0.17 41.23
CA GLY A 380 8.05 -1.39 41.13
C GLY A 380 7.75 -2.26 39.92
N LEU A 381 7.00 -1.79 38.92
CA LEU A 381 6.77 -2.55 37.68
C LEU A 381 8.05 -2.59 36.80
N PRO A 382 8.36 -3.74 36.17
CA PRO A 382 9.60 -3.96 35.41
C PRO A 382 9.53 -3.33 34.01
N MET A 383 9.43 -2.01 33.95
CA MET A 383 9.33 -1.24 32.70
C MET A 383 10.67 -1.13 31.98
N ASN A 384 10.73 -1.50 30.70
CA ASN A 384 11.94 -1.47 29.88
C ASN A 384 11.72 -0.67 28.59
N PRO A 385 12.53 0.39 28.34
CA PRO A 385 12.42 1.17 27.10
C PRO A 385 12.87 0.36 25.90
N TYR A 386 12.02 0.27 24.88
CA TYR A 386 12.24 -0.55 23.70
C TYR A 386 12.16 0.28 22.41
N GLY A 387 13.13 0.10 21.52
CA GLY A 387 13.15 0.83 20.25
C GLY A 387 12.33 0.15 19.18
N GLN A 388 11.50 0.89 18.44
CA GLN A 388 10.74 0.38 17.28
C GLN A 388 11.53 0.43 15.96
N GLY A 389 12.88 0.43 16.02
CA GLY A 389 13.78 0.35 14.87
C GLY A 389 14.00 -1.09 14.36
N PHE A 390 14.66 -1.22 13.20
CA PHE A 390 15.01 -2.54 12.65
C PHE A 390 15.87 -3.38 13.61
N LEU A 391 16.78 -2.74 14.33
CA LEU A 391 17.70 -3.41 15.27
C LEU A 391 16.94 -4.20 16.35
N SER A 392 15.91 -3.60 16.94
CA SER A 392 15.15 -4.22 18.03
C SER A 392 13.99 -5.07 17.53
N MET A 393 13.31 -4.64 16.45
CA MET A 393 12.08 -5.28 16.01
C MET A 393 12.29 -6.46 15.05
N SER A 394 13.42 -6.55 14.33
CA SER A 394 13.56 -7.53 13.25
C SER A 394 13.58 -8.97 13.73
N ALA A 395 14.37 -9.29 14.75
CA ALA A 395 14.44 -10.64 15.28
C ALA A 395 13.09 -11.14 15.84
N PRO A 396 12.39 -10.39 16.74
CA PRO A 396 11.10 -10.84 17.27
C PRO A 396 10.00 -10.84 16.21
N THR A 397 10.07 -10.00 15.16
CA THR A 397 9.12 -10.08 14.05
C THR A 397 9.27 -11.39 13.27
N LYS A 398 10.50 -11.76 12.91
CA LYS A 398 10.78 -13.05 12.25
C LYS A 398 10.37 -14.24 13.13
N GLN A 399 10.61 -14.13 14.42
CA GLN A 399 10.25 -15.18 15.38
C GLN A 399 8.73 -15.35 15.49
N LEU A 400 7.95 -14.26 15.51
CA LEU A 400 6.49 -14.33 15.48
C LEU A 400 5.97 -15.05 14.24
N GLU A 401 6.56 -14.81 13.07
CA GLU A 401 6.21 -15.52 11.83
C GLU A 401 6.44 -17.04 11.98
N ILE A 402 7.59 -17.44 12.53
CA ILE A 402 7.90 -18.85 12.80
C ILE A 402 6.88 -19.46 13.77
N PHE A 403 6.54 -18.77 14.86
CA PHE A 403 5.56 -19.25 15.85
C PHE A 403 4.18 -19.46 15.23
N VAL A 404 3.74 -18.57 14.34
CA VAL A 404 2.45 -18.71 13.64
C VAL A 404 2.49 -19.88 12.66
N LEU A 405 3.52 -20.00 11.83
CA LEU A 405 3.64 -21.08 10.85
C LEU A 405 3.72 -22.45 11.51
N ASN A 406 4.39 -22.56 12.67
CA ASN A 406 4.52 -23.78 13.43
C ASN A 406 3.36 -24.02 14.40
N GLN A 407 2.36 -23.12 14.50
CA GLN A 407 1.26 -23.18 15.46
C GLN A 407 1.73 -23.27 16.92
N GLN A 408 2.83 -22.58 17.24
CA GLN A 408 3.42 -22.51 18.59
C GLN A 408 2.86 -21.36 19.43
N ILE A 409 1.98 -20.51 18.86
CA ILE A 409 1.37 -19.39 19.54
C ILE A 409 -0.15 -19.57 19.61
N ASN A 410 -0.75 -19.25 20.78
CA ASN A 410 -2.20 -19.21 20.96
C ASN A 410 -2.64 -17.78 21.27
N HIS A 411 -3.49 -17.21 20.44
CA HIS A 411 -4.05 -15.86 20.60
C HIS A 411 -5.56 -15.86 20.85
N SER A 412 -6.16 -17.01 21.13
CA SER A 412 -7.58 -17.20 21.48
C SER A 412 -8.58 -16.59 20.49
N GLY A 413 -8.17 -16.42 19.23
CA GLY A 413 -9.05 -15.86 18.21
C GLY A 413 -9.48 -14.41 18.43
N ASN A 414 -8.78 -13.61 19.27
CA ASN A 414 -9.15 -12.23 19.58
C ASN A 414 -9.43 -11.42 18.30
N PRO A 415 -10.65 -10.83 18.14
CA PRO A 415 -11.07 -10.19 16.89
C PRO A 415 -10.26 -8.92 16.56
N ILE A 416 -9.79 -8.18 17.55
CA ILE A 416 -8.99 -6.97 17.37
C ILE A 416 -7.58 -7.36 16.88
N MET A 417 -6.96 -8.38 17.49
CA MET A 417 -5.67 -8.90 17.03
C MET A 417 -5.76 -9.43 15.60
N ARG A 418 -6.82 -10.18 15.27
CA ARG A 418 -7.07 -10.66 13.90
C ARG A 418 -7.19 -9.51 12.90
N TRP A 419 -7.97 -8.47 13.24
CA TRP A 419 -8.11 -7.27 12.41
C TRP A 419 -6.77 -6.56 12.24
N MET A 420 -6.02 -6.32 13.33
CA MET A 420 -4.71 -5.68 13.29
C MET A 420 -3.66 -6.52 12.51
N CYS A 421 -3.69 -7.84 12.63
CA CYS A 421 -2.85 -8.74 11.83
C CYS A 421 -3.18 -8.60 10.32
N SER A 422 -4.46 -8.49 9.97
CA SER A 422 -4.87 -8.30 8.58
C SER A 422 -4.41 -6.95 7.97
N ASN A 423 -4.25 -5.92 8.79
CA ASN A 423 -3.79 -4.59 8.39
C ASN A 423 -2.25 -4.48 8.31
N LEU A 424 -1.54 -5.43 8.92
CA LEU A 424 -0.11 -5.35 9.14
C LEU A 424 0.69 -5.39 7.83
N ARG A 425 1.60 -4.43 7.68
CA ARG A 425 2.56 -4.35 6.57
C ARG A 425 3.97 -4.33 7.12
N MET A 426 4.88 -4.93 6.36
CA MET A 426 6.28 -4.98 6.72
C MET A 426 7.11 -3.95 5.97
N LYS A 427 7.98 -3.28 6.70
CA LYS A 427 9.10 -2.54 6.13
C LYS A 427 10.31 -3.46 6.10
N ILE A 428 11.00 -3.49 4.94
CA ILE A 428 12.21 -4.31 4.73
C ILE A 428 13.35 -3.35 4.40
N ASP A 429 14.50 -3.54 5.04
CA ASP A 429 15.72 -2.80 4.71
C ASP A 429 16.58 -3.57 3.67
N PRO A 430 17.62 -2.95 3.09
CA PRO A 430 18.49 -3.63 2.11
C PRO A 430 19.25 -4.84 2.67
N ALA A 431 19.37 -4.97 3.99
CA ALA A 431 20.00 -6.12 4.65
C ALA A 431 19.01 -7.27 4.92
N GLY A 432 17.74 -7.13 4.54
CA GLY A 432 16.69 -8.13 4.76
C GLY A 432 16.13 -8.15 6.19
N ASN A 433 16.34 -7.08 6.97
CA ASN A 433 15.66 -6.90 8.24
C ASN A 433 14.21 -6.45 8.00
N ILE A 434 13.29 -6.99 8.79
CA ILE A 434 11.86 -6.68 8.68
C ILE A 434 11.35 -6.07 9.98
N LYS A 435 10.35 -5.19 9.87
CA LYS A 435 9.60 -4.69 11.03
C LYS A 435 8.21 -4.23 10.63
N PRO A 436 7.23 -4.18 11.55
CA PRO A 436 5.94 -3.53 11.33
C PRO A 436 6.08 -2.10 10.79
N ASP A 437 5.30 -1.74 9.78
CA ASP A 437 5.30 -0.40 9.16
C ASP A 437 3.96 0.31 9.37
N LYS A 438 3.84 1.12 10.42
CA LYS A 438 2.64 1.91 10.71
C LYS A 438 2.28 2.89 9.57
N SER A 439 3.25 3.33 8.77
CA SER A 439 3.03 4.30 7.70
C SER A 439 2.40 3.69 6.43
N LYS A 440 2.61 2.38 6.22
CA LYS A 440 2.10 1.64 5.06
C LYS A 440 0.93 0.73 5.41
N SER A 441 0.67 0.49 6.70
CA SER A 441 -0.47 -0.32 7.15
C SER A 441 -1.77 0.39 6.81
N THR A 442 -2.77 -0.38 6.36
CA THR A 442 -4.05 0.16 5.89
C THR A 442 -4.84 0.81 7.01
N GLU A 443 -4.76 0.22 8.21
CA GLU A 443 -5.44 0.66 9.43
C GLU A 443 -4.53 0.43 10.65
N LYS A 444 -5.08 0.41 11.85
CA LYS A 444 -4.33 0.26 13.10
C LYS A 444 -3.66 -1.10 13.23
N ILE A 445 -2.44 -1.10 13.79
CA ILE A 445 -1.61 -2.30 14.02
C ILE A 445 -0.96 -2.32 15.41
N ASP A 446 -1.42 -1.46 16.32
CA ASP A 446 -0.77 -1.21 17.62
C ASP A 446 -0.64 -2.48 18.46
N GLY A 447 -1.65 -3.38 18.45
CA GLY A 447 -1.58 -4.68 19.10
C GLY A 447 -0.51 -5.61 18.52
N MET A 448 -0.30 -5.57 17.22
CA MET A 448 0.76 -6.36 16.59
C MET A 448 2.15 -5.82 16.90
N VAL A 449 2.31 -4.50 16.99
CA VAL A 449 3.55 -3.85 17.44
C VAL A 449 3.84 -4.22 18.89
N ALA A 450 2.84 -4.12 19.77
CA ALA A 450 2.95 -4.53 21.17
C ALA A 450 3.29 -6.03 21.32
N LEU A 451 2.68 -6.91 20.51
CA LEU A 451 3.00 -8.34 20.49
C LEU A 451 4.47 -8.60 20.12
N VAL A 452 4.97 -7.94 19.07
CA VAL A 452 6.39 -8.06 18.68
C VAL A 452 7.32 -7.56 19.80
N MET A 453 6.96 -6.48 20.50
CA MET A 453 7.75 -6.00 21.65
C MET A 453 7.71 -6.98 22.82
N ALA A 454 6.58 -7.64 23.09
CA ALA A 454 6.46 -8.66 24.13
C ALA A 454 7.30 -9.93 23.81
N ILE A 455 7.28 -10.37 22.55
CA ILE A 455 8.14 -11.49 22.10
C ILE A 455 9.61 -11.08 22.23
N GLY A 456 9.97 -9.84 21.90
CA GLY A 456 11.32 -9.33 22.10
C GLY A 456 11.76 -9.35 23.58
N ALA A 457 10.85 -9.10 24.53
CA ALA A 457 11.12 -9.22 25.95
C ALA A 457 11.37 -10.69 26.35
N ALA A 458 10.53 -11.61 25.88
CA ALA A 458 10.67 -13.05 26.15
C ALA A 458 12.00 -13.61 25.60
N MET A 459 12.37 -13.27 24.38
CA MET A 459 13.62 -13.72 23.74
C MET A 459 14.88 -13.24 24.47
N ASN A 460 14.89 -12.00 24.98
CA ASN A 460 16.05 -11.46 25.69
C ASN A 460 16.26 -12.17 27.02
N SER A 461 15.23 -12.57 27.74
CA SER A 461 15.34 -13.28 29.00
C SER A 461 15.84 -14.71 28.84
N GLU A 462 15.52 -15.38 27.73
CA GLU A 462 16.07 -16.71 27.41
C GLU A 462 17.58 -16.65 27.12
N GLN A 463 18.07 -15.57 26.50
CA GLN A 463 19.49 -15.34 26.25
C GLN A 463 20.28 -15.09 27.54
N ASP A 464 19.68 -14.40 28.51
CA ASP A 464 20.32 -14.18 29.82
C ASP A 464 20.42 -15.47 30.65
N LEU A 465 19.49 -16.42 30.46
CA LEU A 465 19.53 -17.74 31.13
C LEU A 465 20.53 -18.72 30.47
N HIS A 466 20.89 -18.51 29.21
CA HIS A 466 21.86 -19.31 28.45
C HIS A 466 23.17 -18.58 28.16
N SER A 467 23.57 -17.64 29.00
CA SER A 467 24.88 -17.00 28.86
C SER A 467 25.98 -18.04 28.95
N SER A 468 26.80 -18.17 27.91
CA SER A 468 27.92 -19.12 27.82
C SER A 468 29.03 -18.94 28.91
N TYR A 469 28.85 -17.93 29.79
CA TYR A 469 29.70 -17.74 30.96
C TYR A 469 29.33 -18.63 32.14
N ASP A 470 28.11 -19.20 32.17
CA ASP A 470 27.70 -20.12 33.24
C ASP A 470 28.19 -21.57 33.01
N GLU A 471 28.47 -21.96 31.76
CA GLU A 471 28.99 -23.30 31.42
C GLU A 471 30.51 -23.40 31.40
N LYS A 472 31.25 -22.29 31.34
CA LYS A 472 32.72 -22.30 31.37
C LYS A 472 33.19 -21.33 32.43
N GLY A 473 33.37 -21.86 33.65
CA GLY A 473 34.03 -21.11 34.73
C GLY A 473 35.32 -20.46 34.24
N ILE A 474 35.60 -19.23 34.69
CA ILE A 474 36.82 -18.49 34.35
C ILE A 474 38.01 -19.30 34.87
N THR A 475 38.76 -19.93 33.96
CA THR A 475 40.04 -20.53 34.28
C THR A 475 41.12 -19.44 34.20
N PHE A 476 41.61 -18.98 35.31
CA PHE A 476 42.85 -18.15 35.35
C PHE A 476 44.03 -19.04 34.99
N LEU A 477 44.74 -18.72 33.92
CA LEU A 477 46.07 -19.26 33.59
C LEU A 477 47.13 -18.50 34.34
#